data_79e851221affcd7543ad0691550383e6
#
_entry.id   79e851221affcd7543ad0691550383e6
#
_cell.length_a   1.000
_cell.length_b   1.000
_cell.length_c   1.000
_cell.angle_alpha   90.00
_cell.angle_beta   90.00
_cell.angle_gamma   90.00
#
_symmetry.space_group_name_H-M   'P 1'
#
loop_
_entity.id
_entity.type
_entity.pdbx_description
1 polymer ?
#
loop_
_entity_poly.entity_id
_entity_poly.type
_entity_poly.pdbx_seq_one_letter_code
_entity_poly.pdbx_strand_id
1 'polypeptide(L)'
;MRRKHKCVIRYSLTDVLGDQNFVFTASSIREYRNYSAQYANLSSRWNWGVTASDFTYYYFSPYQYSSLYTRDGALTTERYTQAIGFATYPLNKFNRVQFAAGYSRVKTGYPDPAVQQQIIQQAGFLGQTVPVYNGSTVPFSVGYTRETTRFREFGPLAGSTINLSFEYSPKLGSFISRNTLEFDARKYLRVGGTSILLATRVRGFSSTGDAPRLFGFGGNMELRGYNYLSFVGSKGFFANAELRIPLINVMLTPIGLLGPVRGTVFGGMGGAHYPDEPFRFWTKAPGVSFVNDSLFGQPVEGRRLVDGRASFGVGVQAFLLGLPMHFDWSWLTDLKVRATSPRFQFWIGYDF
;
A
#
# COMPACT_ATOMS: atom_id res chain seq x y z
N MET A 1 -19.40 4.97 -26.87
CA MET A 1 -18.43 4.57 -25.84
C MET A 1 -17.04 4.46 -26.48
N ARG A 2 -16.16 5.46 -26.35
CA ARG A 2 -14.78 5.37 -26.87
C ARG A 2 -13.98 4.44 -25.95
N ARG A 3 -13.48 3.33 -26.47
CA ARG A 3 -12.50 2.47 -25.75
C ARG A 3 -11.26 3.32 -25.45
N LYS A 4 -11.05 3.67 -24.20
CA LYS A 4 -9.85 4.37 -23.76
C LYS A 4 -8.71 3.32 -23.67
N HIS A 5 -7.79 3.36 -24.62
CA HIS A 5 -6.67 2.44 -24.69
C HIS A 5 -5.65 2.77 -23.60
N LYS A 6 -5.18 1.74 -22.88
CA LYS A 6 -3.99 1.85 -22.03
C LYS A 6 -2.79 1.62 -22.94
N CYS A 7 -1.86 2.56 -22.95
CA CYS A 7 -0.59 2.42 -23.64
C CYS A 7 0.55 2.63 -22.64
N VAL A 8 1.54 1.76 -22.66
CA VAL A 8 2.78 1.91 -21.89
C VAL A 8 3.95 1.72 -22.84
N ILE A 9 4.83 2.70 -22.89
CA ILE A 9 6.09 2.66 -23.63
C ILE A 9 7.20 2.74 -22.60
N ARG A 10 8.13 1.79 -22.65
CA ARG A 10 9.35 1.82 -21.83
C ARG A 10 10.55 1.67 -22.74
N TYR A 11 11.49 2.60 -22.60
CA TYR A 11 12.77 2.60 -23.28
C TYR A 11 13.88 2.55 -22.23
N SER A 12 14.84 1.62 -22.40
CA SER A 12 15.94 1.44 -21.47
C SER A 12 17.25 1.35 -22.25
N LEU A 13 18.21 2.17 -21.87
CA LEU A 13 19.59 2.14 -22.35
C LEU A 13 20.50 1.80 -21.17
N THR A 14 21.39 0.85 -21.40
CA THR A 14 22.39 0.45 -20.43
C THR A 14 23.72 0.37 -21.14
N ASP A 15 24.79 0.84 -20.52
CA ASP A 15 26.14 0.68 -21.08
C ASP A 15 26.58 -0.81 -21.04
N VAL A 16 27.71 -1.10 -21.68
CA VAL A 16 28.23 -2.48 -21.81
C VAL A 16 28.55 -3.12 -20.46
N LEU A 17 28.96 -2.32 -19.48
CA LEU A 17 29.30 -2.80 -18.12
C LEU A 17 28.08 -2.87 -17.20
N GLY A 18 26.94 -2.28 -17.59
CA GLY A 18 25.75 -2.22 -16.77
C GLY A 18 25.77 -1.13 -15.67
N ASP A 19 26.81 -0.31 -15.67
CA ASP A 19 27.06 0.68 -14.63
C ASP A 19 26.25 1.97 -14.83
N GLN A 20 25.87 2.27 -16.06
CA GLN A 20 25.09 3.45 -16.41
C GLN A 20 23.76 3.03 -17.02
N ASN A 21 22.69 3.51 -16.44
CA ASN A 21 21.35 3.14 -16.86
C ASN A 21 20.51 4.39 -17.09
N PHE A 22 19.89 4.46 -18.26
CA PHE A 22 18.87 5.44 -18.56
C PHE A 22 17.55 4.72 -18.84
N VAL A 23 16.49 5.12 -18.15
CA VAL A 23 15.14 4.56 -18.34
C VAL A 23 14.16 5.68 -18.58
N PHE A 24 13.43 5.59 -19.68
CA PHE A 24 12.29 6.46 -19.97
C PHE A 24 11.02 5.61 -19.99
N THR A 25 9.97 6.11 -19.34
CA THR A 25 8.65 5.47 -19.35
C THR A 25 7.59 6.51 -19.67
N ALA A 26 6.70 6.18 -20.59
CA ALA A 26 5.50 6.95 -20.87
C ALA A 26 4.30 6.02 -20.77
N SER A 27 3.26 6.44 -20.07
CA SER A 27 2.02 5.68 -19.97
C SER A 27 0.81 6.59 -20.09
N SER A 28 -0.27 6.05 -20.67
CA SER A 28 -1.55 6.71 -20.75
C SER A 28 -2.60 5.86 -20.07
N ILE A 29 -3.23 6.41 -19.03
CA ILE A 29 -4.31 5.78 -18.29
C ILE A 29 -5.47 6.76 -18.26
N ARG A 30 -6.57 6.45 -18.96
CA ARG A 30 -7.71 7.36 -19.15
C ARG A 30 -7.27 8.68 -19.83
N GLU A 31 -7.48 9.82 -19.17
CA GLU A 31 -7.10 11.16 -19.60
C GLU A 31 -5.71 11.59 -19.14
N TYR A 32 -5.10 10.83 -18.24
CA TYR A 32 -3.80 11.18 -17.66
C TYR A 32 -2.66 10.52 -18.42
N ARG A 33 -1.67 11.33 -18.72
CA ARG A 33 -0.40 10.90 -19.33
C ARG A 33 0.67 11.02 -18.25
N ASN A 34 1.34 9.91 -17.98
CA ASN A 34 2.40 9.82 -17.00
C ASN A 34 3.73 9.65 -17.73
N TYR A 35 4.72 10.38 -17.28
CA TYR A 35 6.07 10.34 -17.85
C TYR A 35 7.09 10.17 -16.72
N SER A 36 8.14 9.41 -16.98
CA SER A 36 9.31 9.40 -16.11
C SER A 36 10.58 9.21 -16.94
N ALA A 37 11.62 9.92 -16.56
CA ALA A 37 12.98 9.74 -17.07
C ALA A 37 13.90 9.59 -15.87
N GLN A 38 14.74 8.57 -15.89
CA GLN A 38 15.69 8.29 -14.82
C GLN A 38 17.05 8.00 -15.43
N TYR A 39 18.08 8.60 -14.86
CA TYR A 39 19.47 8.23 -15.07
C TYR A 39 20.05 7.73 -13.75
N ALA A 40 20.79 6.63 -13.78
CA ALA A 40 21.48 6.06 -12.64
C ALA A 40 22.92 5.68 -13.01
N ASN A 41 23.86 6.04 -12.15
CA ASN A 41 25.25 5.64 -12.22
C ASN A 41 25.57 4.72 -11.04
N LEU A 42 25.98 3.49 -11.36
CA LEU A 42 26.28 2.40 -10.43
C LEU A 42 27.77 2.03 -10.42
N SER A 43 28.62 2.80 -11.09
CA SER A 43 30.05 2.49 -11.30
C SER A 43 30.89 2.57 -10.02
N SER A 44 30.36 3.11 -8.95
CA SER A 44 31.09 3.30 -7.70
C SER A 44 30.26 2.79 -6.51
N ARG A 45 30.87 2.72 -5.31
CA ARG A 45 30.17 2.34 -4.09
C ARG A 45 29.02 3.32 -3.74
N TRP A 46 29.15 4.60 -4.14
CA TRP A 46 28.04 5.54 -4.15
C TRP A 46 27.27 5.40 -5.46
N ASN A 47 26.12 4.73 -5.40
CA ASN A 47 25.19 4.72 -6.52
C ASN A 47 24.38 6.00 -6.48
N TRP A 48 24.34 6.76 -7.57
CA TRP A 48 23.60 8.01 -7.62
C TRP A 48 22.84 8.15 -8.93
N GLY A 49 21.88 9.05 -8.94
CA GLY A 49 21.13 9.33 -10.15
C GLY A 49 20.16 10.49 -9.98
N VAL A 50 19.45 10.75 -11.05
CA VAL A 50 18.39 11.76 -11.11
C VAL A 50 17.14 11.16 -11.74
N THR A 51 15.99 11.57 -11.23
CA THR A 51 14.69 11.19 -11.77
C THR A 51 13.89 12.46 -12.01
N ALA A 52 13.28 12.58 -13.19
CA ALA A 52 12.24 13.55 -13.49
C ALA A 52 10.96 12.78 -13.84
N SER A 53 9.85 13.15 -13.22
CA SER A 53 8.59 12.45 -13.46
C SER A 53 7.37 13.36 -13.30
N ASP A 54 6.32 13.01 -14.04
CA ASP A 54 4.99 13.58 -13.92
C ASP A 54 4.01 12.41 -13.85
N PHE A 55 3.51 12.13 -12.64
CA PHE A 55 2.77 10.91 -12.33
C PHE A 55 1.49 11.21 -11.56
N THR A 56 0.40 10.52 -11.92
CA THR A 56 -0.90 10.65 -11.25
C THR A 56 -1.27 9.34 -10.58
N TYR A 57 -1.47 9.40 -9.28
CA TYR A 57 -2.02 8.32 -8.47
C TYR A 57 -3.53 8.51 -8.31
N TYR A 58 -4.24 7.40 -8.11
CA TYR A 58 -5.69 7.37 -7.93
C TYR A 58 -6.04 6.66 -6.65
N TYR A 59 -6.93 7.28 -5.87
CA TYR A 59 -7.46 6.73 -4.64
C TYR A 59 -8.99 6.77 -4.69
N PHE A 60 -9.63 5.80 -4.03
CA PHE A 60 -11.05 5.91 -3.77
C PHE A 60 -11.30 6.90 -2.63
N SER A 61 -12.18 7.88 -2.86
CA SER A 61 -12.54 8.82 -1.81
C SER A 61 -13.40 8.12 -0.74
N PRO A 62 -13.02 8.16 0.54
CA PRO A 62 -13.84 7.61 1.61
C PRO A 62 -15.14 8.39 1.83
N TYR A 63 -15.24 9.62 1.33
CA TYR A 63 -16.41 10.49 1.48
C TYR A 63 -17.56 10.17 0.50
N GLN A 64 -17.41 9.15 -0.32
CA GLN A 64 -18.41 8.79 -1.34
C GLN A 64 -19.17 7.52 -0.99
N TYR A 65 -20.05 7.61 -0.01
CA TYR A 65 -21.10 6.59 0.21
C TYR A 65 -22.43 6.92 -0.46
N SER A 66 -22.52 7.90 -1.37
CA SER A 66 -23.77 8.15 -2.06
C SER A 66 -23.84 7.35 -3.36
N SER A 67 -24.94 6.59 -3.51
CA SER A 67 -25.28 5.79 -4.68
C SER A 67 -25.49 6.60 -5.99
N LEU A 68 -25.29 7.91 -5.95
CA LEU A 68 -25.51 8.85 -7.05
C LEU A 68 -24.29 9.02 -7.95
N TYR A 69 -23.10 8.55 -7.56
CA TYR A 69 -21.90 8.74 -8.34
C TYR A 69 -21.43 7.44 -8.99
N THR A 70 -21.09 7.54 -10.27
CA THR A 70 -20.41 6.45 -10.95
C THR A 70 -19.05 6.20 -10.30
N ARG A 71 -18.57 4.96 -10.30
CA ARG A 71 -17.27 4.55 -9.79
C ARG A 71 -16.11 5.46 -10.24
N ASP A 72 -16.24 6.12 -11.38
CA ASP A 72 -15.26 7.03 -11.98
C ASP A 72 -15.25 8.42 -11.33
N GLY A 73 -16.39 8.91 -10.84
CA GLY A 73 -16.49 10.18 -10.12
C GLY A 73 -15.95 10.12 -8.67
N ALA A 74 -15.79 8.90 -8.15
CA ALA A 74 -15.34 8.67 -6.77
C ALA A 74 -13.82 8.71 -6.56
N LEU A 75 -13.04 8.83 -7.63
CA LEU A 75 -11.58 8.78 -7.54
C LEU A 75 -10.98 10.13 -7.15
N THR A 76 -10.26 10.17 -6.04
CA THR A 76 -9.32 11.24 -5.75
C THR A 76 -8.05 11.04 -6.55
N THR A 77 -7.48 12.09 -7.09
CA THR A 77 -6.21 12.06 -7.81
C THR A 77 -5.14 12.82 -7.05
N GLU A 78 -3.94 12.29 -7.05
CA GLU A 78 -2.76 12.95 -6.52
C GLU A 78 -1.67 12.96 -7.60
N ARG A 79 -1.40 14.13 -8.18
CA ARG A 79 -0.40 14.31 -9.24
C ARG A 79 0.88 14.88 -8.67
N TYR A 80 1.97 14.21 -8.95
CA TYR A 80 3.33 14.62 -8.63
C TYR A 80 4.07 14.98 -9.91
N THR A 81 4.52 16.22 -10.02
CA THR A 81 5.51 16.65 -11.03
C THR A 81 6.80 16.93 -10.29
N GLN A 82 7.85 16.15 -10.51
CA GLN A 82 9.04 16.19 -9.66
C GLN A 82 10.34 15.99 -10.43
N ALA A 83 11.41 16.57 -9.88
CA ALA A 83 12.79 16.35 -10.28
C ALA A 83 13.61 16.09 -9.00
N ILE A 84 14.10 14.86 -8.83
CA ILE A 84 14.75 14.37 -7.61
C ILE A 84 16.11 13.78 -7.94
N GLY A 85 17.15 14.26 -7.27
CA GLY A 85 18.44 13.60 -7.19
C GLY A 85 18.44 12.58 -6.05
N PHE A 86 19.05 11.44 -6.24
CA PHE A 86 19.16 10.40 -5.21
C PHE A 86 20.57 9.83 -5.15
N ALA A 87 20.95 9.35 -3.98
CA ALA A 87 22.19 8.63 -3.74
C ALA A 87 21.93 7.47 -2.79
N THR A 88 22.59 6.34 -3.05
CA THR A 88 22.50 5.13 -2.23
C THR A 88 23.91 4.66 -1.87
N TYR A 89 24.13 4.37 -0.58
CA TYR A 89 25.39 3.83 -0.09
C TYR A 89 25.17 2.48 0.60
N PRO A 90 25.73 1.38 0.07
CA PRO A 90 25.68 0.09 0.71
C PRO A 90 26.64 0.06 1.89
N LEU A 91 26.11 -0.06 3.11
CA LEU A 91 26.92 -0.25 4.33
C LEU A 91 27.59 -1.63 4.31
N ASN A 92 26.82 -2.64 3.89
CA ASN A 92 27.26 -4.01 3.65
C ASN A 92 26.26 -4.71 2.70
N LYS A 93 26.44 -6.03 2.47
CA LYS A 93 25.58 -6.81 1.56
C LYS A 93 24.09 -6.87 1.93
N PHE A 94 23.73 -6.49 3.16
CA PHE A 94 22.36 -6.56 3.65
C PHE A 94 21.76 -5.18 3.95
N ASN A 95 22.59 -4.18 4.17
CA ASN A 95 22.17 -2.88 4.68
C ASN A 95 22.60 -1.77 3.73
N ARG A 96 21.70 -0.85 3.45
CA ARG A 96 21.97 0.38 2.67
C ARG A 96 21.26 1.58 3.25
N VAL A 97 21.87 2.74 3.08
CA VAL A 97 21.23 4.03 3.31
C VAL A 97 20.97 4.71 1.96
N GLN A 98 19.91 5.50 1.91
CA GLN A 98 19.47 6.20 0.73
C GLN A 98 19.21 7.65 1.09
N PHE A 99 19.59 8.56 0.21
CA PHE A 99 19.35 10.00 0.33
C PHE A 99 18.67 10.46 -0.95
N ALA A 100 17.72 11.38 -0.83
CA ALA A 100 17.19 12.06 -1.98
C ALA A 100 16.83 13.50 -1.64
N ALA A 101 16.97 14.38 -2.63
CA ALA A 101 16.57 15.76 -2.51
C ALA A 101 16.14 16.29 -3.89
N GLY A 102 15.26 17.27 -3.91
CA GLY A 102 14.85 17.87 -5.16
C GLY A 102 13.66 18.79 -5.04
N TYR A 103 12.94 18.90 -6.13
CA TYR A 103 11.72 19.70 -6.25
C TYR A 103 10.54 18.80 -6.59
N SER A 104 9.40 19.03 -5.95
CA SER A 104 8.16 18.34 -6.26
C SER A 104 6.98 19.30 -6.20
N ARG A 105 6.11 19.24 -7.19
CA ARG A 105 4.81 19.89 -7.19
C ARG A 105 3.75 18.82 -6.99
N VAL A 106 2.89 19.05 -6.00
CA VAL A 106 1.78 18.14 -5.63
C VAL A 106 0.47 18.83 -5.95
N LYS A 107 -0.40 18.14 -6.66
CA LYS A 107 -1.78 18.57 -6.89
C LYS A 107 -2.71 17.42 -6.53
N THR A 108 -3.49 17.59 -5.46
CA THR A 108 -4.51 16.64 -5.02
C THR A 108 -5.89 17.20 -5.33
N GLY A 109 -6.78 16.36 -5.83
CA GLY A 109 -8.14 16.78 -6.17
C GLY A 109 -8.95 15.66 -6.80
N TYR A 110 -10.02 16.04 -7.44
CA TYR A 110 -10.91 15.13 -8.15
C TYR A 110 -10.80 15.36 -9.66
N PRO A 111 -10.98 14.31 -10.51
CA PRO A 111 -10.91 14.45 -11.96
C PRO A 111 -11.96 15.41 -12.52
N ASP A 112 -13.17 15.39 -11.93
CA ASP A 112 -14.28 16.26 -12.30
C ASP A 112 -14.40 17.43 -11.32
N PRO A 113 -14.23 18.69 -11.78
CA PRO A 113 -14.36 19.88 -10.93
C PRO A 113 -15.74 20.03 -10.28
N ALA A 114 -16.83 19.60 -10.95
CA ALA A 114 -18.17 19.66 -10.40
C ALA A 114 -18.33 18.69 -9.22
N VAL A 115 -17.82 17.47 -9.37
CA VAL A 115 -17.76 16.47 -8.30
C VAL A 115 -16.91 16.97 -7.13
N GLN A 116 -15.77 17.61 -7.41
CA GLN A 116 -14.93 18.19 -6.37
C GLN A 116 -15.68 19.25 -5.56
N GLN A 117 -16.39 20.16 -6.21
CA GLN A 117 -17.16 21.20 -5.50
C GLN A 117 -18.28 20.60 -4.63
N GLN A 118 -19.01 19.60 -5.15
CA GLN A 118 -20.04 18.92 -4.39
C GLN A 118 -19.50 18.20 -3.16
N ILE A 119 -18.36 17.53 -3.27
CA ILE A 119 -17.72 16.83 -2.16
C ILE A 119 -17.23 17.83 -1.11
N ILE A 120 -16.63 18.95 -1.52
CA ILE A 120 -16.20 20.01 -0.60
C ILE A 120 -17.41 20.59 0.16
N GLN A 121 -18.51 20.84 -0.53
CA GLN A 121 -19.75 21.36 0.10
C GLN A 121 -20.35 20.36 1.09
N GLN A 122 -20.44 19.08 0.71
CA GLN A 122 -20.95 18.02 1.60
C GLN A 122 -20.07 17.82 2.83
N ALA A 123 -18.75 17.80 2.64
CA ALA A 123 -17.82 17.68 3.76
C ALA A 123 -17.88 18.88 4.69
N GLY A 124 -17.99 20.11 4.16
CA GLY A 124 -18.17 21.32 4.95
C GLY A 124 -19.46 21.29 5.77
N PHE A 125 -20.54 20.75 5.23
CA PHE A 125 -21.80 20.57 5.96
C PHE A 125 -21.67 19.57 7.13
N LEU A 126 -20.77 18.57 6.99
CA LEU A 126 -20.47 17.58 8.02
C LEU A 126 -19.32 17.99 8.97
N GLY A 127 -18.79 19.20 8.80
CA GLY A 127 -17.63 19.68 9.57
C GLY A 127 -16.32 18.95 9.24
N GLN A 128 -16.24 18.35 8.05
CA GLN A 128 -15.07 17.60 7.58
C GLN A 128 -14.28 18.40 6.54
N THR A 129 -12.96 18.25 6.53
CA THR A 129 -12.08 18.89 5.54
C THR A 129 -11.68 17.90 4.45
N VAL A 130 -11.92 18.25 3.18
CA VAL A 130 -11.45 17.47 2.05
C VAL A 130 -10.02 17.88 1.71
N PRO A 131 -9.06 16.96 1.65
CA PRO A 131 -7.68 17.27 1.33
C PRO A 131 -7.52 17.58 -0.17
N VAL A 132 -7.63 18.88 -0.52
CA VAL A 132 -7.34 19.39 -1.86
C VAL A 132 -6.13 20.32 -1.77
N TYR A 133 -5.01 19.88 -2.32
CA TYR A 133 -3.75 20.60 -2.26
C TYR A 133 -3.24 20.94 -3.66
N ASN A 134 -2.65 22.10 -3.81
CA ASN A 134 -1.91 22.49 -5.01
C ASN A 134 -0.73 23.38 -4.59
N GLY A 135 0.44 22.82 -4.57
CA GLY A 135 1.63 23.54 -4.15
C GLY A 135 2.91 22.82 -4.49
N SER A 136 4.01 23.50 -4.26
CA SER A 136 5.35 22.96 -4.49
C SER A 136 6.05 22.68 -3.17
N THR A 137 6.91 21.67 -3.17
CA THR A 137 7.73 21.26 -2.03
C THR A 137 9.18 21.09 -2.44
N VAL A 138 10.09 21.22 -1.49
CA VAL A 138 11.51 20.89 -1.65
C VAL A 138 11.82 19.74 -0.69
N PRO A 139 11.55 18.47 -1.11
CA PRO A 139 11.73 17.32 -0.25
C PRO A 139 13.21 16.96 -0.07
N PHE A 140 13.58 16.64 1.17
CA PHE A 140 14.80 15.98 1.57
C PHE A 140 14.43 14.66 2.23
N SER A 141 14.96 13.55 1.76
CA SER A 141 14.64 12.26 2.33
C SER A 141 15.87 11.46 2.68
N VAL A 142 15.73 10.69 3.76
CA VAL A 142 16.70 9.67 4.17
C VAL A 142 15.96 8.35 4.35
N GLY A 143 16.56 7.27 3.83
CA GLY A 143 16.04 5.92 3.93
C GLY A 143 17.08 4.96 4.45
N TYR A 144 16.62 3.94 5.16
CA TYR A 144 17.43 2.80 5.57
C TYR A 144 16.71 1.52 5.14
N THR A 145 17.42 0.64 4.45
CA THR A 145 16.91 -0.68 4.08
C THR A 145 17.86 -1.76 4.61
N ARG A 146 17.27 -2.73 5.30
CA ARG A 146 17.90 -4.00 5.62
C ARG A 146 17.14 -5.12 4.94
N GLU A 147 17.86 -5.96 4.18
CA GLU A 147 17.27 -7.08 3.46
C GLU A 147 18.08 -8.36 3.70
N THR A 148 17.52 -9.28 4.46
CA THR A 148 18.11 -10.59 4.72
C THR A 148 17.19 -11.73 4.28
N THR A 149 16.08 -11.40 3.62
CA THR A 149 15.06 -12.34 3.18
C THR A 149 15.64 -13.28 2.13
N ARG A 150 15.37 -14.55 2.31
CA ARG A 150 15.71 -15.59 1.35
C ARG A 150 14.44 -16.02 0.64
N PHE A 151 14.41 -15.83 -0.67
CA PHE A 151 13.28 -16.20 -1.53
C PHE A 151 13.51 -17.56 -2.19
N ARG A 152 12.44 -18.27 -2.43
CA ARG A 152 12.32 -19.39 -3.37
C ARG A 152 11.08 -19.16 -4.23
N GLU A 153 10.76 -20.14 -5.10
CA GLU A 153 9.73 -20.10 -6.14
C GLU A 153 8.39 -19.49 -5.73
N PHE A 154 8.00 -19.59 -4.45
CA PHE A 154 6.71 -19.13 -3.92
C PHE A 154 6.76 -17.89 -3.05
N GLY A 155 7.91 -17.32 -2.87
CA GLY A 155 8.06 -16.18 -1.98
C GLY A 155 9.09 -16.41 -0.87
N PRO A 156 9.05 -15.60 0.19
CA PRO A 156 10.06 -15.64 1.25
C PRO A 156 9.96 -16.90 2.10
N LEU A 157 11.13 -17.46 2.47
CA LEU A 157 11.26 -18.65 3.31
C LEU A 157 11.92 -18.40 4.67
N ALA A 158 12.72 -17.36 4.78
CA ALA A 158 13.45 -17.02 6.01
C ALA A 158 14.01 -15.61 5.92
N GLY A 159 14.37 -15.03 7.04
CA GLY A 159 15.03 -13.74 7.10
C GLY A 159 14.13 -12.59 7.52
N SER A 160 14.50 -11.40 7.15
CA SER A 160 13.72 -10.18 7.48
C SER A 160 14.03 -9.04 6.51
N THR A 161 13.03 -8.22 6.26
CA THR A 161 13.13 -6.96 5.55
C THR A 161 12.74 -5.83 6.50
N ILE A 162 13.50 -4.75 6.53
CA ILE A 162 13.18 -3.51 7.24
C ILE A 162 13.42 -2.36 6.28
N ASN A 163 12.38 -1.58 6.02
CA ASN A 163 12.47 -0.32 5.31
C ASN A 163 12.00 0.80 6.25
N LEU A 164 12.83 1.80 6.42
CA LEU A 164 12.51 3.01 7.16
C LEU A 164 12.82 4.19 6.25
N SER A 165 11.89 5.11 6.08
CA SER A 165 12.09 6.34 5.33
C SER A 165 11.50 7.55 6.06
N PHE A 166 12.23 8.64 6.01
CA PHE A 166 11.80 9.94 6.51
C PHE A 166 12.01 10.98 5.41
N GLU A 167 10.97 11.73 5.12
CA GLU A 167 10.98 12.88 4.20
C GLU A 167 10.63 14.14 4.97
N TYR A 168 11.42 15.17 4.77
CA TYR A 168 11.23 16.51 5.30
C TYR A 168 11.17 17.53 4.18
N SER A 169 10.09 18.28 4.10
CA SER A 169 9.93 19.42 3.20
C SER A 169 9.65 20.67 4.01
N PRO A 170 10.62 21.60 4.13
CA PRO A 170 10.45 22.81 4.92
C PRO A 170 9.48 23.78 4.25
N LYS A 171 8.84 24.64 5.05
CA LYS A 171 8.07 25.79 4.56
C LYS A 171 9.04 26.93 4.21
N LEU A 172 9.31 27.09 2.91
CA LEU A 172 10.19 28.14 2.39
C LEU A 172 9.38 29.08 1.48
N GLY A 173 9.03 30.26 1.98
CA GLY A 173 8.21 31.22 1.23
C GLY A 173 6.86 30.63 0.83
N SER A 174 6.62 30.48 -0.47
CA SER A 174 5.39 29.90 -1.04
C SER A 174 5.37 28.37 -1.09
N PHE A 175 6.46 27.70 -0.70
CA PHE A 175 6.51 26.25 -0.67
C PHE A 175 5.70 25.71 0.51
N ILE A 176 4.97 24.63 0.28
CA ILE A 176 4.19 23.95 1.31
C ILE A 176 5.07 23.01 2.12
N SER A 177 4.82 22.94 3.42
CA SER A 177 5.54 22.03 4.31
C SER A 177 4.96 20.63 4.25
N ARG A 178 5.84 19.62 4.42
CA ARG A 178 5.44 18.23 4.59
C ARG A 178 6.51 17.44 5.33
N ASN A 179 6.08 16.64 6.30
CA ASN A 179 6.92 15.66 6.96
C ASN A 179 6.27 14.30 6.80
N THR A 180 7.02 13.31 6.35
CA THR A 180 6.51 11.96 6.13
C THR A 180 7.45 10.93 6.75
N LEU A 181 6.91 10.06 7.57
CA LEU A 181 7.59 8.90 8.14
C LEU A 181 6.89 7.64 7.67
N GLU A 182 7.63 6.69 7.11
CA GLU A 182 7.12 5.39 6.72
C GLU A 182 8.07 4.29 7.18
N PHE A 183 7.51 3.19 7.69
CA PHE A 183 8.26 1.97 7.95
C PHE A 183 7.49 0.74 7.44
N ASP A 184 8.23 -0.27 6.96
CA ASP A 184 7.71 -1.59 6.58
C ASP A 184 8.70 -2.64 7.11
N ALA A 185 8.26 -3.41 8.09
CA ALA A 185 9.05 -4.46 8.70
C ALA A 185 8.40 -5.82 8.47
N ARG A 186 9.18 -6.77 7.95
CA ARG A 186 8.75 -8.15 7.66
C ARG A 186 9.71 -9.14 8.30
N LYS A 187 9.14 -10.21 8.83
CA LYS A 187 9.93 -11.30 9.45
C LYS A 187 9.37 -12.65 9.03
N TYR A 188 10.28 -13.54 8.67
CA TYR A 188 9.97 -14.89 8.22
C TYR A 188 10.71 -15.90 9.08
N LEU A 189 9.97 -16.71 9.82
CA LEU A 189 10.51 -17.67 10.80
C LEU A 189 9.97 -19.06 10.48
N ARG A 190 10.86 -20.05 10.39
CA ARG A 190 10.46 -21.46 10.39
C ARG A 190 10.12 -21.91 11.80
N VAL A 191 8.96 -22.52 11.96
CA VAL A 191 8.45 -22.96 13.25
C VAL A 191 9.03 -24.33 13.57
N GLY A 192 9.75 -24.44 14.70
CA GLY A 192 10.20 -25.72 15.26
C GLY A 192 11.05 -26.60 14.33
N GLY A 193 11.82 -26.03 13.41
CA GLY A 193 12.60 -26.79 12.43
C GLY A 193 11.77 -27.47 11.35
N THR A 194 10.45 -27.24 11.32
CA THR A 194 9.53 -27.79 10.33
C THR A 194 9.55 -26.99 9.02
N SER A 195 8.81 -27.46 8.04
CA SER A 195 8.55 -26.69 6.80
C SER A 195 7.47 -25.61 6.96
N ILE A 196 6.89 -25.47 8.16
CA ILE A 196 5.90 -24.44 8.48
C ILE A 196 6.58 -23.09 8.64
N LEU A 197 6.06 -22.07 7.98
CA LEU A 197 6.59 -20.71 8.01
C LEU A 197 5.62 -19.75 8.70
N LEU A 198 6.09 -19.04 9.71
CA LEU A 198 5.43 -17.86 10.25
C LEU A 198 5.97 -16.62 9.53
N ALA A 199 5.10 -15.95 8.79
CA ALA A 199 5.37 -14.68 8.13
C ALA A 199 4.63 -13.57 8.88
N THR A 200 5.33 -12.50 9.25
CA THR A 200 4.74 -11.33 9.90
C THR A 200 5.14 -10.07 9.16
N ARG A 201 4.23 -9.11 9.09
CA ARG A 201 4.47 -7.79 8.51
C ARG A 201 3.81 -6.72 9.35
N VAL A 202 4.53 -5.64 9.58
CA VAL A 202 3.99 -4.42 10.17
C VAL A 202 4.41 -3.26 9.29
N ARG A 203 3.44 -2.48 8.82
CA ARG A 203 3.68 -1.24 8.09
C ARG A 203 2.97 -0.09 8.77
N GLY A 204 3.67 1.02 8.92
CA GLY A 204 3.11 2.24 9.48
C GLY A 204 3.55 3.44 8.66
N PHE A 205 2.74 4.48 8.69
CA PHE A 205 2.99 5.73 8.00
C PHE A 205 2.37 6.89 8.76
N SER A 206 3.01 8.05 8.63
CA SER A 206 2.50 9.31 9.16
C SER A 206 2.99 10.43 8.28
N SER A 207 2.07 11.24 7.77
CA SER A 207 2.39 12.46 7.04
C SER A 207 1.65 13.64 7.64
N THR A 208 2.37 14.75 7.82
CA THR A 208 1.88 15.98 8.43
C THR A 208 2.38 17.20 7.63
N GLY A 209 1.83 18.37 7.91
CA GLY A 209 2.19 19.61 7.24
C GLY A 209 1.03 20.20 6.44
N ASP A 210 1.32 21.20 5.59
CA ASP A 210 0.29 21.91 4.80
C ASP A 210 -0.38 21.00 3.74
N ALA A 211 0.36 19.98 3.22
CA ALA A 211 -0.14 19.02 2.25
C ALA A 211 0.36 17.60 2.60
N PRO A 212 -0.25 16.96 3.59
CA PRO A 212 0.14 15.61 3.98
C PRO A 212 -0.04 14.63 2.82
N ARG A 213 0.91 13.71 2.69
CA ARG A 213 0.82 12.62 1.72
C ARG A 213 -0.26 11.63 2.13
N LEU A 214 -1.05 11.19 1.16
CA LEU A 214 -2.06 10.17 1.38
C LEU A 214 -1.46 8.77 1.16
N PHE A 215 -1.84 7.86 2.03
CA PHE A 215 -1.49 6.45 1.95
C PHE A 215 -2.76 5.63 1.88
N GLY A 216 -2.75 4.65 1.00
CA GLY A 216 -3.85 3.70 0.89
C GLY A 216 -3.36 2.28 1.13
N PHE A 217 -4.15 1.49 1.84
CA PHE A 217 -3.93 0.06 2.01
C PHE A 217 -5.25 -0.69 2.11
N GLY A 218 -5.18 -2.02 2.07
CA GLY A 218 -6.30 -2.94 2.10
C GLY A 218 -6.25 -3.93 0.96
N GLY A 219 -6.94 -5.04 1.12
CA GLY A 219 -6.96 -6.13 0.14
C GLY A 219 -5.94 -7.22 0.46
N ASN A 220 -5.64 -7.99 -0.54
CA ASN A 220 -5.10 -9.34 -0.48
C ASN A 220 -3.78 -9.54 0.30
N MET A 221 -2.82 -8.63 0.19
CA MET A 221 -1.50 -8.74 0.85
C MET A 221 -1.38 -7.88 2.10
N GLU A 222 -2.41 -7.09 2.41
CA GLU A 222 -2.35 -6.10 3.49
C GLU A 222 -3.39 -6.41 4.57
N LEU A 223 -4.67 -6.25 4.28
CA LEU A 223 -5.74 -6.63 5.21
C LEU A 223 -6.81 -7.42 4.46
N ARG A 224 -6.71 -8.74 4.50
CA ARG A 224 -7.60 -9.65 3.77
C ARG A 224 -9.04 -9.53 4.26
N GLY A 225 -10.00 -9.77 3.35
CA GLY A 225 -11.44 -9.59 3.63
C GLY A 225 -11.94 -8.18 3.36
N TYR A 226 -11.05 -7.20 3.24
CA TYR A 226 -11.37 -5.84 2.82
C TYR A 226 -11.02 -5.63 1.34
N ASN A 227 -11.65 -4.65 0.71
CA ASN A 227 -11.35 -4.31 -0.68
C ASN A 227 -9.99 -3.61 -0.78
N TYR A 228 -9.42 -3.64 -1.98
CA TYR A 228 -8.20 -2.89 -2.28
C TYR A 228 -8.39 -1.39 -2.02
N LEU A 229 -7.42 -0.76 -1.34
CA LEU A 229 -7.45 0.65 -0.93
C LEU A 229 -8.69 1.05 -0.11
N SER A 230 -9.23 0.14 0.72
CA SER A 230 -10.35 0.46 1.61
C SER A 230 -9.99 1.45 2.71
N PHE A 231 -8.71 1.55 3.04
CA PHE A 231 -8.19 2.42 4.10
C PHE A 231 -7.29 3.46 3.48
N VAL A 232 -7.69 4.72 3.57
CA VAL A 232 -6.93 5.86 3.05
C VAL A 232 -6.84 6.92 4.14
N GLY A 233 -5.67 7.50 4.33
CA GLY A 233 -5.44 8.56 5.29
C GLY A 233 -4.02 9.09 5.19
N SER A 234 -3.71 10.12 5.95
CA SER A 234 -2.34 10.63 6.08
C SER A 234 -1.58 9.99 7.23
N LYS A 235 -2.28 9.28 8.12
CA LYS A 235 -1.71 8.48 9.20
C LYS A 235 -2.39 7.13 9.25
N GLY A 236 -1.62 6.08 9.59
CA GLY A 236 -2.18 4.75 9.71
C GLY A 236 -1.13 3.66 9.86
N PHE A 237 -1.61 2.46 10.04
CA PHE A 237 -0.78 1.27 10.10
C PHE A 237 -1.60 0.03 9.80
N PHE A 238 -0.92 -1.05 9.45
CA PHE A 238 -1.46 -2.40 9.51
C PHE A 238 -0.40 -3.38 9.99
N ALA A 239 -0.87 -4.48 10.58
CA ALA A 239 -0.06 -5.59 11.03
C ALA A 239 -0.72 -6.90 10.59
N ASN A 240 0.07 -7.82 10.03
CA ASN A 240 -0.34 -9.13 9.56
C ASN A 240 0.52 -10.23 10.16
N ALA A 241 -0.10 -11.37 10.39
CA ALA A 241 0.60 -12.60 10.70
C ALA A 241 -0.03 -13.75 9.90
N GLU A 242 0.82 -14.56 9.28
CA GLU A 242 0.41 -15.72 8.47
C GLU A 242 1.22 -16.94 8.85
N LEU A 243 0.53 -18.04 9.10
CA LEU A 243 1.12 -19.36 9.22
C LEU A 243 0.95 -20.09 7.88
N ARG A 244 2.03 -20.39 7.20
CA ARG A 244 2.07 -21.03 5.88
C ARG A 244 2.52 -22.47 6.04
N ILE A 245 1.63 -23.42 5.70
CA ILE A 245 1.79 -24.85 5.91
C ILE A 245 1.90 -25.52 4.55
N PRO A 246 3.03 -26.16 4.20
CA PRO A 246 3.14 -26.92 2.95
C PRO A 246 2.23 -28.13 3.02
N LEU A 247 1.31 -28.25 2.05
CA LEU A 247 0.39 -29.38 1.93
C LEU A 247 0.90 -30.39 0.88
N ILE A 248 1.27 -29.89 -0.30
CA ILE A 248 1.77 -30.69 -1.41
C ILE A 248 3.00 -29.99 -1.98
N ASN A 249 4.12 -30.68 -2.07
CA ASN A 249 5.32 -30.11 -2.68
C ASN A 249 5.25 -30.11 -4.21
N VAL A 250 4.95 -31.26 -4.78
CA VAL A 250 4.75 -31.47 -6.22
C VAL A 250 3.84 -32.67 -6.38
N MET A 251 2.89 -32.60 -7.32
CA MET A 251 2.02 -33.73 -7.68
C MET A 251 1.90 -33.84 -9.19
N LEU A 252 2.13 -35.03 -9.72
CA LEU A 252 1.86 -35.34 -11.12
C LEU A 252 0.36 -35.58 -11.29
N THR A 253 -0.26 -34.86 -12.20
CA THR A 253 -1.68 -35.01 -12.54
C THR A 253 -1.86 -35.32 -14.01
N PRO A 254 -3.01 -35.87 -14.45
CA PRO A 254 -3.29 -36.16 -15.86
C PRO A 254 -3.19 -34.93 -16.78
N ILE A 255 -3.35 -33.70 -16.21
CA ILE A 255 -3.29 -32.45 -16.96
C ILE A 255 -1.94 -31.73 -16.80
N GLY A 256 -0.94 -32.37 -16.17
CA GLY A 256 0.40 -31.83 -15.98
C GLY A 256 0.87 -31.85 -14.54
N LEU A 257 1.98 -31.16 -14.32
CA LEU A 257 2.61 -31.02 -13.01
C LEU A 257 1.89 -29.96 -12.18
N LEU A 258 1.25 -30.39 -11.10
CA LEU A 258 0.74 -29.46 -10.09
C LEU A 258 1.92 -29.04 -9.21
N GLY A 259 2.21 -27.74 -9.20
CA GLY A 259 3.22 -27.15 -8.35
C GLY A 259 2.85 -27.23 -6.87
N PRO A 260 3.69 -26.69 -5.96
CA PRO A 260 3.41 -26.79 -4.54
C PRO A 260 2.09 -26.10 -4.17
N VAL A 261 1.37 -26.76 -3.24
CA VAL A 261 0.16 -26.25 -2.61
C VAL A 261 0.44 -25.99 -1.14
N ARG A 262 0.02 -24.83 -0.63
CA ARG A 262 0.16 -24.43 0.77
C ARG A 262 -1.20 -24.09 1.35
N GLY A 263 -1.42 -24.51 2.59
CA GLY A 263 -2.47 -23.95 3.44
C GLY A 263 -1.96 -22.70 4.14
N THR A 264 -2.81 -21.72 4.33
CA THR A 264 -2.52 -20.51 5.11
C THR A 264 -3.55 -20.30 6.19
N VAL A 265 -3.09 -19.89 7.38
CA VAL A 265 -3.93 -19.34 8.44
C VAL A 265 -3.42 -17.94 8.69
N PHE A 266 -4.29 -16.96 8.65
CA PHE A 266 -3.85 -15.58 8.74
C PHE A 266 -4.74 -14.74 9.63
N GLY A 267 -4.15 -13.65 10.13
CA GLY A 267 -4.87 -12.61 10.84
C GLY A 267 -4.17 -11.27 10.65
N GLY A 268 -4.95 -10.21 10.66
CA GLY A 268 -4.43 -8.88 10.51
C GLY A 268 -5.34 -7.83 11.11
N MET A 269 -4.76 -6.68 11.41
CA MET A 269 -5.48 -5.50 11.88
C MET A 269 -4.80 -4.24 11.40
N GLY A 270 -5.57 -3.16 11.28
CA GLY A 270 -5.03 -1.86 10.90
C GLY A 270 -6.10 -0.79 10.88
N GLY A 271 -5.69 0.40 10.51
CA GLY A 271 -6.57 1.55 10.33
C GLY A 271 -5.79 2.74 9.78
N ALA A 272 -6.51 3.63 9.13
CA ALA A 272 -5.97 4.89 8.64
C ALA A 272 -6.97 6.01 8.90
N HIS A 273 -6.46 7.25 9.04
CA HIS A 273 -7.28 8.42 9.26
C HIS A 273 -6.63 9.69 8.68
N TYR A 274 -7.43 10.71 8.47
CA TYR A 274 -6.96 12.04 8.11
C TYR A 274 -6.51 12.83 9.35
N PRO A 275 -5.71 13.91 9.19
CA PRO A 275 -5.13 14.63 10.33
C PRO A 275 -6.15 15.17 11.31
N ASP A 276 -7.29 15.66 10.80
CA ASP A 276 -8.33 16.35 11.58
C ASP A 276 -9.44 15.40 12.05
N GLU A 277 -9.32 14.10 11.77
CA GLU A 277 -10.29 13.10 12.19
C GLU A 277 -9.91 12.50 13.55
N PRO A 278 -10.83 12.46 14.53
CA PRO A 278 -10.61 11.76 15.78
C PRO A 278 -10.50 10.25 15.49
N PHE A 279 -9.35 9.67 15.76
CA PHE A 279 -9.10 8.25 15.54
C PHE A 279 -8.92 7.52 16.87
N ARG A 280 -9.82 6.59 17.15
CA ARG A 280 -9.77 5.73 18.33
C ARG A 280 -9.65 4.27 17.89
N PHE A 281 -8.48 3.70 17.94
CA PHE A 281 -8.25 2.34 17.47
C PHE A 281 -9.10 1.31 18.22
N TRP A 282 -9.17 1.41 19.55
CA TRP A 282 -9.98 0.55 20.40
C TRP A 282 -10.65 1.29 21.53
N THR A 283 -11.69 0.67 22.14
CA THR A 283 -12.36 1.14 23.37
C THR A 283 -12.67 -0.02 24.30
N LYS A 284 -12.91 0.29 25.57
CA LYS A 284 -13.52 -0.61 26.56
C LYS A 284 -14.96 -0.21 26.90
N ALA A 285 -15.38 0.97 26.47
CA ALA A 285 -16.72 1.49 26.75
C ALA A 285 -17.80 0.65 26.02
N PRO A 286 -18.97 0.46 26.62
CA PRO A 286 -20.13 -0.11 25.95
C PRO A 286 -20.43 0.62 24.63
N GLY A 287 -20.95 -0.10 23.65
CA GLY A 287 -21.27 0.50 22.36
C GLY A 287 -21.88 -0.51 21.40
N VAL A 288 -21.79 -0.22 20.10
CA VAL A 288 -22.42 -1.01 19.05
C VAL A 288 -21.36 -1.53 18.08
N SER A 289 -21.48 -2.80 17.67
CA SER A 289 -20.69 -3.42 16.59
C SER A 289 -21.53 -3.51 15.31
N PHE A 290 -20.94 -3.12 14.19
CA PHE A 290 -21.53 -3.18 12.84
C PHE A 290 -20.85 -4.24 11.96
N VAL A 291 -20.13 -5.19 12.54
CA VAL A 291 -19.38 -6.21 11.78
C VAL A 291 -20.27 -7.09 10.92
N ASN A 292 -21.53 -7.32 11.33
CA ASN A 292 -22.50 -8.14 10.63
C ASN A 292 -23.48 -7.33 9.76
N ASP A 293 -23.12 -6.11 9.35
CA ASP A 293 -23.93 -5.24 8.47
C ASP A 293 -25.41 -5.07 8.91
N SER A 294 -25.72 -5.22 10.19
CA SER A 294 -27.06 -4.95 10.70
C SER A 294 -27.25 -3.43 10.78
N LEU A 295 -28.36 -2.94 10.23
CA LEU A 295 -28.71 -1.49 10.28
C LEU A 295 -28.74 -0.93 11.71
N PHE A 296 -28.99 -1.79 12.70
CA PHE A 296 -29.09 -1.40 14.10
C PHE A 296 -27.83 -1.75 14.90
N GLY A 297 -26.89 -2.48 14.31
CA GLY A 297 -25.72 -3.00 14.98
C GLY A 297 -26.05 -3.95 16.12
N GLN A 298 -25.02 -4.49 16.76
CA GLN A 298 -25.15 -5.34 17.95
C GLN A 298 -24.58 -4.63 19.17
N PRO A 299 -25.32 -4.48 20.30
CA PRO A 299 -24.76 -3.94 21.52
C PRO A 299 -23.63 -4.84 22.02
N VAL A 300 -22.51 -4.25 22.39
CA VAL A 300 -21.32 -4.97 22.83
C VAL A 300 -20.64 -4.24 23.98
N GLU A 301 -20.09 -5.02 24.90
CA GLU A 301 -19.34 -4.55 26.04
C GLU A 301 -17.92 -5.12 26.03
N GLY A 302 -16.98 -4.39 26.59
CA GLY A 302 -15.60 -4.78 26.72
C GLY A 302 -14.73 -4.29 25.57
N ARG A 303 -13.49 -4.81 25.50
CA ARG A 303 -12.48 -4.32 24.56
C ARG A 303 -12.83 -4.67 23.12
N ARG A 304 -12.99 -3.66 22.28
CA ARG A 304 -13.28 -3.79 20.84
C ARG A 304 -12.59 -2.71 20.03
N LEU A 305 -12.43 -2.96 18.72
CA LEU A 305 -12.01 -1.95 17.76
C LEU A 305 -13.17 -0.96 17.51
N VAL A 306 -12.83 0.29 17.29
CA VAL A 306 -13.77 1.37 16.93
C VAL A 306 -13.50 1.80 15.49
N ASP A 307 -12.39 2.50 15.26
CA ASP A 307 -11.96 2.93 13.95
C ASP A 307 -10.93 1.96 13.34
N GLY A 308 -10.30 1.15 14.19
CA GLY A 308 -9.52 0.01 13.76
C GLY A 308 -10.38 -1.08 13.10
N ARG A 309 -9.77 -1.82 12.19
CA ARG A 309 -10.40 -2.97 11.52
C ARG A 309 -9.49 -4.17 11.65
N ALA A 310 -10.09 -5.35 11.75
CA ALA A 310 -9.36 -6.61 11.80
C ALA A 310 -10.07 -7.70 11.00
N SER A 311 -9.29 -8.66 10.57
CA SER A 311 -9.79 -9.88 9.95
C SER A 311 -8.89 -11.06 10.29
N PHE A 312 -9.44 -12.25 10.21
CA PHE A 312 -8.70 -13.50 10.27
C PHE A 312 -9.29 -14.48 9.27
N GLY A 313 -8.55 -15.52 8.93
CA GLY A 313 -9.06 -16.46 7.96
C GLY A 313 -8.12 -17.61 7.67
N VAL A 314 -8.57 -18.41 6.72
CA VAL A 314 -7.82 -19.52 6.17
C VAL A 314 -7.77 -19.41 4.67
N GLY A 315 -6.75 -20.00 4.05
CA GLY A 315 -6.62 -19.97 2.59
C GLY A 315 -5.84 -21.14 2.06
N VAL A 316 -5.91 -21.31 0.75
CA VAL A 316 -5.09 -22.24 -0.02
C VAL A 316 -4.38 -21.46 -1.10
N GLN A 317 -3.09 -21.67 -1.17
CA GLN A 317 -2.24 -21.11 -2.22
C GLN A 317 -1.74 -22.24 -3.09
N ALA A 318 -1.88 -22.09 -4.40
CA ALA A 318 -1.38 -23.06 -5.39
C ALA A 318 -0.62 -22.35 -6.51
N PHE A 319 0.45 -22.99 -6.97
CA PHE A 319 1.16 -22.50 -8.15
C PHE A 319 0.64 -23.23 -9.38
N LEU A 320 -0.23 -22.57 -10.13
CA LEU A 320 -0.90 -23.10 -11.29
C LEU A 320 -0.54 -22.29 -12.53
N LEU A 321 -0.19 -22.96 -13.63
CA LEU A 321 0.14 -22.34 -14.91
C LEU A 321 1.26 -21.26 -14.81
N GLY A 322 2.21 -21.44 -13.89
CA GLY A 322 3.28 -20.46 -13.65
C GLY A 322 2.87 -19.26 -12.79
N LEU A 323 1.66 -19.24 -12.23
CA LEU A 323 1.13 -18.14 -11.45
C LEU A 323 0.80 -18.58 -10.01
N PRO A 324 1.18 -17.80 -8.99
CA PRO A 324 0.75 -18.03 -7.62
C PRO A 324 -0.70 -17.56 -7.46
N MET A 325 -1.60 -18.49 -7.25
CA MET A 325 -3.04 -18.28 -7.06
C MET A 325 -3.42 -18.50 -5.61
N HIS A 326 -4.26 -17.63 -5.08
CA HIS A 326 -4.72 -17.63 -3.70
C HIS A 326 -6.24 -17.72 -3.65
N PHE A 327 -6.74 -18.57 -2.76
CA PHE A 327 -8.15 -18.77 -2.45
C PHE A 327 -8.30 -18.56 -0.95
N ASP A 328 -8.84 -17.41 -0.53
CA ASP A 328 -8.89 -17.00 0.86
C ASP A 328 -10.33 -16.86 1.34
N TRP A 329 -10.61 -17.34 2.56
CA TRP A 329 -11.86 -17.15 3.30
C TRP A 329 -11.57 -16.34 4.55
N SER A 330 -12.09 -15.12 4.60
CA SER A 330 -11.77 -14.12 5.62
C SER A 330 -13.00 -13.74 6.42
N TRP A 331 -12.92 -13.79 7.73
CA TRP A 331 -13.93 -13.26 8.65
C TRP A 331 -13.50 -11.90 9.17
N LEU A 332 -14.34 -10.90 8.99
CA LEU A 332 -14.14 -9.58 9.59
C LEU A 332 -14.46 -9.65 11.08
N THR A 333 -13.76 -8.85 11.88
CA THR A 333 -13.97 -8.78 13.33
C THR A 333 -13.60 -7.41 13.89
N ASP A 334 -14.26 -7.01 14.97
CA ASP A 334 -13.86 -5.90 15.84
C ASP A 334 -13.16 -6.38 17.13
N LEU A 335 -12.71 -7.65 17.16
CA LEU A 335 -12.15 -8.39 18.29
C LEU A 335 -13.18 -8.84 19.33
N LYS A 336 -14.43 -8.43 19.25
CA LYS A 336 -15.53 -8.85 20.12
C LYS A 336 -16.58 -9.65 19.35
N VAL A 337 -16.96 -9.13 18.19
CA VAL A 337 -17.89 -9.77 17.26
C VAL A 337 -17.12 -10.17 16.01
N ARG A 338 -17.48 -11.30 15.43
CA ARG A 338 -17.00 -11.73 14.12
C ARG A 338 -18.16 -11.76 13.11
N ALA A 339 -17.86 -11.57 11.85
CA ALA A 339 -18.82 -11.77 10.76
C ALA A 339 -19.34 -13.22 10.77
N THR A 340 -20.64 -13.40 10.53
CA THR A 340 -21.29 -14.74 10.46
C THR A 340 -20.78 -15.54 9.27
N SER A 341 -20.59 -14.88 8.11
CA SER A 341 -20.14 -15.52 6.88
C SER A 341 -18.74 -15.03 6.48
N PRO A 342 -17.88 -15.92 5.98
CA PRO A 342 -16.59 -15.51 5.45
C PRO A 342 -16.76 -14.78 4.11
N ARG A 343 -15.87 -13.85 3.83
CA ARG A 343 -15.70 -13.27 2.50
C ARG A 343 -14.69 -14.09 1.72
N PHE A 344 -15.11 -14.63 0.60
CA PHE A 344 -14.22 -15.33 -0.33
C PHE A 344 -13.50 -14.31 -1.22
N GLN A 345 -12.19 -14.48 -1.36
CA GLN A 345 -11.34 -13.69 -2.24
C GLN A 345 -10.43 -14.60 -3.06
N PHE A 346 -10.46 -14.43 -4.37
CA PHE A 346 -9.49 -15.01 -5.30
C PHE A 346 -8.54 -13.92 -5.79
N TRP A 347 -7.25 -14.21 -5.77
CA TRP A 347 -6.26 -13.29 -6.30
C TRP A 347 -5.01 -14.02 -6.80
N ILE A 348 -4.25 -13.34 -7.65
CA ILE A 348 -3.01 -13.81 -8.25
C ILE A 348 -1.90 -12.85 -7.85
N GLY A 349 -0.82 -13.36 -7.30
CA GLY A 349 0.32 -12.54 -6.87
C GLY A 349 1.21 -13.25 -5.87
N TYR A 350 2.41 -12.71 -5.67
CA TYR A 350 3.34 -13.23 -4.67
C TYR A 350 2.94 -12.75 -3.26
N ASP A 351 3.28 -13.56 -2.26
CA ASP A 351 3.17 -13.20 -0.85
C ASP A 351 4.11 -12.03 -0.48
N PHE A 352 3.77 -11.33 0.61
CA PHE A 352 4.65 -10.30 1.17
C PHE A 352 5.89 -10.90 1.79
#